data_e86ca26eb671e3c82ce45a5ac2974a9a
#
_entry.id   e86ca26eb671e3c82ce45a5ac2974a9a
#
_cell.length_a   1.000
_cell.length_b   1.000
_cell.length_c   1.000
_cell.angle_alpha   90.00
_cell.angle_beta   90.00
_cell.angle_gamma   90.00
#
_symmetry.space_group_name_H-M   'P 1'
#
loop_
_entity.id
_entity.type
_entity.pdbx_description
1 polymer ?
#
loop_
_entity_poly.entity_id
_entity_poly.type
_entity_poly.pdbx_seq_one_letter_code
_entity_poly.pdbx_strand_id
1 'polypeptide(L)'
;DAIIYFGFAACPWCRNAVPVLLDAAKELNVDKIYYVDILDIRDTYKFSGSIEPEQTKKGTDAYYEILKFLDKKLEKFYVKDEAGNMYDTGVKRLYAPTVVGVKGGKIVGFHESTIESQTDPYELLDEKGKSELKNEYKKIIESVNEKNNVCKDKDGTC
;
A
#
# COMPACT_ATOMS: atom_id res chain seq x y z
N ASP A 1 5.08 0.94 -16.66
CA ASP A 1 3.74 0.98 -16.07
C ASP A 1 3.52 -0.33 -15.32
N ALA A 2 3.06 -0.24 -14.08
CA ALA A 2 2.93 -1.41 -13.21
C ALA A 2 1.88 -1.22 -12.12
N ILE A 3 1.25 -2.33 -11.72
CA ILE A 3 0.50 -2.43 -10.48
C ILE A 3 1.37 -3.24 -9.52
N ILE A 4 1.65 -2.70 -8.35
CA ILE A 4 2.52 -3.30 -7.34
C ILE A 4 1.72 -3.52 -6.07
N TYR A 5 1.75 -4.74 -5.56
CA TYR A 5 1.17 -5.12 -4.28
C TYR A 5 2.28 -5.37 -3.27
N PHE A 6 2.22 -4.66 -2.15
CA PHE A 6 3.09 -4.84 -1.00
C PHE A 6 2.34 -5.55 0.12
N GLY A 7 2.85 -6.67 0.57
CA GLY A 7 2.19 -7.49 1.58
C GLY A 7 3.11 -8.56 2.13
N PHE A 8 2.55 -9.52 2.86
CA PHE A 8 3.22 -10.75 3.29
C PHE A 8 2.19 -11.82 3.70
N ALA A 9 2.57 -13.09 3.63
CA ALA A 9 1.64 -14.22 3.79
C ALA A 9 0.95 -14.27 5.17
N ALA A 10 1.65 -13.92 6.25
CA ALA A 10 1.11 -13.95 7.61
C ALA A 10 0.29 -12.69 7.99
N CYS A 11 0.14 -11.73 7.08
CA CYS A 11 -0.59 -10.50 7.33
C CYS A 11 -2.12 -10.74 7.34
N PRO A 12 -2.83 -10.53 8.45
CA PRO A 12 -4.27 -10.79 8.51
C PRO A 12 -5.08 -9.83 7.63
N TRP A 13 -4.69 -8.57 7.54
CA TRP A 13 -5.29 -7.58 6.62
C TRP A 13 -5.16 -8.00 5.15
N CYS A 14 -4.02 -8.60 4.79
CA CYS A 14 -3.75 -9.05 3.43
C CYS A 14 -4.69 -10.18 2.98
N ARG A 15 -5.17 -11.00 3.91
CA ARG A 15 -6.15 -12.07 3.61
C ARG A 15 -7.47 -11.51 3.09
N ASN A 16 -7.87 -10.33 3.57
CA ASN A 16 -9.05 -9.63 3.06
C ASN A 16 -8.77 -8.92 1.73
N ALA A 17 -7.60 -8.32 1.60
CA ALA A 17 -7.25 -7.47 0.46
C ALA A 17 -6.97 -8.26 -0.83
N VAL A 18 -6.18 -9.34 -0.73
CA VAL A 18 -5.70 -10.08 -1.91
C VAL A 18 -6.82 -10.63 -2.79
N PRO A 19 -7.84 -11.33 -2.28
CA PRO A 19 -8.93 -11.82 -3.11
C PRO A 19 -9.66 -10.71 -3.86
N VAL A 20 -9.86 -9.56 -3.20
CA VAL A 20 -10.54 -8.39 -3.79
C VAL A 20 -9.68 -7.74 -4.88
N LEU A 21 -8.37 -7.66 -4.68
CA LEU A 21 -7.43 -7.15 -5.68
C LEU A 21 -7.40 -8.03 -6.93
N LEU A 22 -7.34 -9.35 -6.74
CA LEU A 22 -7.34 -10.30 -7.86
C LEU A 22 -8.66 -10.27 -8.64
N ASP A 23 -9.77 -10.09 -7.96
CA ASP A 23 -11.09 -9.96 -8.59
C ASP A 23 -11.19 -8.65 -9.41
N ALA A 24 -10.72 -7.52 -8.86
CA ALA A 24 -10.63 -6.25 -9.59
C ALA A 24 -9.73 -6.36 -10.84
N ALA A 25 -8.58 -7.01 -10.70
CA ALA A 25 -7.65 -7.24 -11.80
C ALA A 25 -8.27 -8.09 -12.93
N LYS A 26 -8.98 -9.15 -12.55
CA LYS A 26 -9.70 -10.02 -13.49
C LYS A 26 -10.79 -9.27 -14.26
N GLU A 27 -11.60 -8.46 -13.56
CA GLU A 27 -12.65 -7.66 -14.20
C GLU A 27 -12.09 -6.63 -15.21
N LEU A 28 -10.89 -6.10 -14.96
CA LEU A 28 -10.24 -5.11 -15.81
C LEU A 28 -9.20 -5.71 -16.76
N ASN A 29 -9.17 -7.04 -16.92
CA ASN A 29 -8.28 -7.79 -17.80
C ASN A 29 -6.79 -7.45 -17.55
N VAL A 30 -6.39 -7.39 -16.29
CA VAL A 30 -4.99 -7.20 -15.89
C VAL A 30 -4.33 -8.56 -15.71
N ASP A 31 -3.33 -8.85 -16.53
CA ASP A 31 -2.63 -10.13 -16.54
C ASP A 31 -1.50 -10.22 -15.49
N LYS A 32 -1.05 -9.07 -14.97
CA LYS A 32 0.13 -9.05 -14.11
C LYS A 32 0.05 -8.00 -13.02
N ILE A 33 0.23 -8.46 -11.78
CA ILE A 33 0.49 -7.64 -10.59
C ILE A 33 1.84 -8.05 -10.03
N TYR A 34 2.70 -7.08 -9.73
CA TYR A 34 3.98 -7.35 -9.07
C TYR A 34 3.76 -7.46 -7.57
N TYR A 35 4.28 -8.52 -6.97
CA TYR A 35 4.22 -8.74 -5.53
C TYR A 35 5.57 -8.48 -4.89
N VAL A 36 5.56 -7.73 -3.79
CA VAL A 36 6.75 -7.50 -2.96
C VAL A 36 6.42 -7.93 -1.53
N ASP A 37 7.09 -8.97 -1.04
CA ASP A 37 7.04 -9.34 0.37
C ASP A 37 7.89 -8.37 1.18
N ILE A 38 7.23 -7.61 2.06
CA ILE A 38 7.91 -6.58 2.85
C ILE A 38 8.30 -7.06 4.25
N LEU A 39 7.93 -8.27 4.66
CA LEU A 39 8.14 -8.72 6.03
C LEU A 39 9.64 -8.78 6.39
N ASP A 40 10.42 -9.39 5.52
CA ASP A 40 11.84 -9.61 5.78
C ASP A 40 12.73 -8.42 5.44
N ILE A 41 12.29 -7.58 4.50
CA ILE A 41 13.08 -6.44 4.03
C ILE A 41 12.88 -5.17 4.84
N ARG A 42 11.75 -5.03 5.57
CA ARG A 42 11.44 -3.82 6.36
C ARG A 42 12.23 -3.75 7.66
N ASP A 43 12.41 -2.54 8.15
CA ASP A 43 12.92 -2.26 9.48
C ASP A 43 11.92 -2.67 10.59
N THR A 44 12.40 -2.78 11.81
CA THR A 44 11.57 -2.97 12.99
C THR A 44 12.00 -2.06 14.12
N TYR A 45 11.03 -1.58 14.89
CA TYR A 45 11.22 -0.72 16.04
C TYR A 45 10.45 -1.29 17.24
N LYS A 46 10.97 -1.06 18.43
CA LYS A 46 10.31 -1.37 19.70
C LYS A 46 10.46 -0.19 20.68
N PHE A 47 9.51 -0.05 21.58
CA PHE A 47 9.65 0.80 22.74
C PHE A 47 10.00 -0.08 23.94
N SER A 48 11.21 0.09 24.48
CA SER A 48 11.76 -0.73 25.57
C SER A 48 11.75 -0.01 26.94
N GLY A 49 10.97 1.07 27.08
CA GLY A 49 10.90 1.87 28.29
C GLY A 49 11.94 2.98 28.39
N SER A 50 12.72 3.22 27.33
CA SER A 50 13.57 4.39 27.17
C SER A 50 12.77 5.60 26.66
N ILE A 51 13.44 6.76 26.55
CA ILE A 51 12.78 8.01 26.12
C ILE A 51 12.33 7.95 24.66
N GLU A 52 13.00 7.13 23.81
CA GLU A 52 12.77 7.05 22.38
C GLU A 52 12.62 5.59 21.91
N PRO A 53 11.86 5.34 20.82
CA PRO A 53 11.81 4.04 20.17
C PRO A 53 13.19 3.59 19.66
N GLU A 54 13.48 2.31 19.86
CA GLU A 54 14.73 1.69 19.42
C GLU A 54 14.52 0.90 18.13
N GLN A 55 15.39 1.11 17.13
CA GLN A 55 15.43 0.29 15.92
C GLN A 55 16.06 -1.07 16.25
N THR A 56 15.25 -2.13 16.25
CA THR A 56 15.70 -3.49 16.56
C THR A 56 16.19 -4.26 15.34
N LYS A 57 15.82 -3.83 14.14
CA LYS A 57 16.28 -4.38 12.86
C LYS A 57 16.34 -3.26 11.83
N LYS A 58 17.43 -3.14 11.12
CA LYS A 58 17.57 -2.26 9.96
C LYS A 58 16.88 -2.89 8.75
N GLY A 59 16.18 -2.09 7.97
CA GLY A 59 15.65 -2.52 6.68
C GLY A 59 16.77 -2.70 5.64
N THR A 60 16.44 -3.34 4.53
CA THR A 60 17.34 -3.45 3.38
C THR A 60 17.43 -2.12 2.62
N ASP A 61 18.51 -1.92 1.85
CA ASP A 61 18.63 -0.73 1.00
C ASP A 61 17.47 -0.63 0.00
N ALA A 62 17.02 -1.77 -0.56
CA ALA A 62 15.85 -1.82 -1.43
C ALA A 62 14.56 -1.33 -0.72
N TYR A 63 14.36 -1.67 0.55
CA TYR A 63 13.22 -1.15 1.31
C TYR A 63 13.30 0.37 1.49
N TYR A 64 14.46 0.91 1.78
CA TYR A 64 14.62 2.36 1.91
C TYR A 64 14.45 3.11 0.59
N GLU A 65 14.84 2.53 -0.54
CA GLU A 65 14.52 3.12 -1.86
C GLU A 65 13.02 3.09 -2.15
N ILE A 66 12.29 2.03 -1.74
CA ILE A 66 10.82 1.99 -1.82
C ILE A 66 10.21 3.11 -0.96
N LEU A 67 10.66 3.28 0.29
CA LEU A 67 10.16 4.36 1.15
C LEU A 67 10.40 5.75 0.55
N LYS A 68 11.57 5.96 -0.03
CA LYS A 68 11.92 7.22 -0.71
C LYS A 68 11.02 7.47 -1.94
N PHE A 69 10.76 6.45 -2.75
CA PHE A 69 9.86 6.55 -3.88
C PHE A 69 8.43 6.87 -3.47
N LEU A 70 7.96 6.28 -2.37
CA LEU A 70 6.60 6.44 -1.84
C LEU A 70 6.46 7.61 -0.84
N ASP A 71 7.51 8.37 -0.53
CA ASP A 71 7.61 9.29 0.60
C ASP A 71 6.38 10.19 0.80
N LYS A 72 5.86 10.77 -0.29
CA LYS A 72 4.70 11.68 -0.24
C LYS A 72 3.37 10.99 0.09
N LYS A 73 3.34 9.66 0.08
CA LYS A 73 2.16 8.83 0.33
C LYS A 73 2.19 8.15 1.69
N LEU A 74 3.38 8.07 2.29
CA LEU A 74 3.59 7.35 3.54
C LEU A 74 3.38 8.26 4.75
N GLU A 75 2.78 7.65 5.79
CA GLU A 75 2.58 8.26 7.10
C GLU A 75 3.77 7.99 8.04
N LYS A 76 3.86 8.80 9.09
CA LYS A 76 4.80 8.58 10.19
C LYS A 76 4.53 7.26 10.89
N PHE A 77 5.60 6.59 11.30
CA PHE A 77 5.51 5.34 12.03
C PHE A 77 5.62 5.58 13.54
N TYR A 78 4.65 5.03 14.26
CA TYR A 78 4.59 5.06 15.71
C TYR A 78 4.64 3.64 16.27
N VAL A 79 5.33 3.47 17.38
CA VAL A 79 5.25 2.25 18.19
C VAL A 79 4.47 2.54 19.47
N LYS A 80 3.87 1.49 20.03
CA LYS A 80 3.10 1.57 21.27
C LYS A 80 3.87 0.92 22.42
N ASP A 81 3.77 1.49 23.61
CA ASP A 81 4.12 0.80 24.84
C ASP A 81 3.00 -0.14 25.30
N GLU A 82 3.23 -0.84 26.43
CA GLU A 82 2.23 -1.76 27.03
C GLU A 82 0.96 -1.04 27.50
N ALA A 83 1.05 0.25 27.81
CA ALA A 83 -0.08 1.09 28.22
C ALA A 83 -0.84 1.67 27.01
N GLY A 84 -0.35 1.48 25.77
CA GLY A 84 -0.95 1.97 24.52
C GLY A 84 -0.53 3.39 24.12
N ASN A 85 0.43 4.00 24.82
CA ASN A 85 0.96 5.31 24.44
C ASN A 85 1.75 5.20 23.13
N MET A 86 1.61 6.22 22.25
CA MET A 86 2.22 6.25 20.94
C MET A 86 3.51 7.05 20.95
N TYR A 87 4.58 6.49 20.38
CA TYR A 87 5.90 7.12 20.30
C TYR A 87 6.33 7.20 18.83
N ASP A 88 6.65 8.40 18.37
CA ASP A 88 7.14 8.66 17.02
C ASP A 88 8.54 8.04 16.84
N THR A 89 8.70 7.19 15.85
CA THR A 89 10.01 6.59 15.52
C THR A 89 10.92 7.51 14.72
N GLY A 90 10.42 8.67 14.30
CA GLY A 90 11.14 9.59 13.42
C GLY A 90 11.22 9.16 11.96
N VAL A 91 10.65 8.03 11.59
CA VAL A 91 10.65 7.51 10.21
C VAL A 91 9.23 7.30 9.71
N LYS A 92 9.08 7.13 8.39
CA LYS A 92 7.85 6.70 7.75
C LYS A 92 7.85 5.19 7.54
N ARG A 93 6.66 4.62 7.36
CA ARG A 93 6.50 3.18 7.15
C ARG A 93 5.57 2.87 5.99
N LEU A 94 5.92 1.83 5.25
CA LEU A 94 5.02 1.15 4.32
C LEU A 94 4.31 0.02 5.06
N TYR A 95 3.00 0.12 5.18
CA TYR A 95 2.17 -0.92 5.79
C TYR A 95 1.68 -1.93 4.76
N ALA A 96 1.22 -3.08 5.23
CA ALA A 96 0.62 -4.14 4.43
C ALA A 96 -0.85 -4.34 4.82
N PRO A 97 -1.74 -4.48 3.85
CA PRO A 97 -1.54 -4.43 2.39
C PRO A 97 -1.42 -3.00 1.85
N THR A 98 -0.61 -2.80 0.83
CA THR A 98 -0.60 -1.56 0.05
C THR A 98 -0.56 -1.89 -1.44
N VAL A 99 -1.40 -1.21 -2.22
CA VAL A 99 -1.46 -1.31 -3.68
C VAL A 99 -1.03 0.02 -4.30
N VAL A 100 -0.09 -0.04 -5.23
CA VAL A 100 0.47 1.14 -5.90
C VAL A 100 0.34 0.99 -7.40
N GLY A 101 -0.25 1.97 -8.05
CA GLY A 101 -0.21 2.14 -9.51
C GLY A 101 0.94 3.06 -9.92
N VAL A 102 1.80 2.57 -10.80
CA VAL A 102 2.93 3.34 -11.35
C VAL A 102 2.76 3.48 -12.86
N LYS A 103 2.94 4.70 -13.39
CA LYS A 103 2.88 4.99 -14.80
C LYS A 103 3.96 6.02 -15.18
N GLY A 104 4.77 5.69 -16.17
CA GLY A 104 5.88 6.56 -16.59
C GLY A 104 6.81 6.93 -15.44
N GLY A 105 7.08 6.02 -14.50
CA GLY A 105 7.91 6.26 -13.33
C GLY A 105 7.28 7.13 -12.24
N LYS A 106 5.97 7.43 -12.33
CA LYS A 106 5.23 8.23 -11.35
C LYS A 106 4.15 7.40 -10.69
N ILE A 107 3.87 7.70 -9.41
CA ILE A 107 2.74 7.11 -8.69
C ILE A 107 1.46 7.77 -9.20
N VAL A 108 0.57 6.98 -9.80
CA VAL A 108 -0.74 7.41 -10.30
C VAL A 108 -1.90 6.91 -9.44
N GLY A 109 -1.65 5.92 -8.57
CA GLY A 109 -2.62 5.40 -7.62
C GLY A 109 -1.94 4.85 -6.38
N PHE A 110 -2.59 4.96 -5.22
CA PHE A 110 -2.08 4.45 -3.94
C PHE A 110 -3.25 4.15 -3.01
N HIS A 111 -3.27 2.96 -2.45
CA HIS A 111 -4.21 2.57 -1.41
C HIS A 111 -3.52 1.68 -0.38
N GLU A 112 -3.55 2.09 0.88
CA GLU A 112 -2.99 1.37 2.02
C GLU A 112 -4.11 0.80 2.89
N SER A 113 -3.90 -0.39 3.45
CA SER A 113 -4.87 -1.11 4.26
C SER A 113 -6.06 -1.67 3.45
N THR A 114 -7.18 -1.91 4.09
CA THR A 114 -8.45 -2.34 3.49
C THR A 114 -9.41 -1.16 3.40
N ILE A 115 -10.54 -1.20 4.11
CA ILE A 115 -11.49 -0.09 4.20
C ILE A 115 -11.45 0.52 5.61
N GLU A 116 -11.77 1.79 5.71
CA GLU A 116 -11.69 2.53 6.98
C GLU A 116 -12.60 1.94 8.06
N SER A 117 -13.74 1.38 7.69
CA SER A 117 -14.68 0.77 8.64
C SER A 117 -14.26 -0.60 9.18
N GLN A 118 -13.25 -1.25 8.59
CA GLN A 118 -12.74 -2.52 9.09
C GLN A 118 -11.74 -2.30 10.23
N THR A 119 -12.13 -2.63 11.45
CA THR A 119 -11.29 -2.45 12.66
C THR A 119 -10.62 -3.74 13.12
N ASP A 120 -11.19 -4.90 12.79
CA ASP A 120 -10.60 -6.21 13.10
C ASP A 120 -10.08 -6.89 11.82
N PRO A 121 -8.76 -7.16 11.72
CA PRO A 121 -8.18 -7.82 10.57
C PRO A 121 -8.54 -9.31 10.43
N TYR A 122 -9.04 -9.93 11.51
CA TYR A 122 -9.44 -11.33 11.51
C TYR A 122 -10.89 -11.55 11.07
N GLU A 123 -11.70 -10.50 11.07
CA GLU A 123 -13.02 -10.52 10.47
C GLU A 123 -12.93 -10.41 8.94
N LEU A 124 -13.77 -11.15 8.24
CA LEU A 124 -13.87 -11.05 6.79
C LEU A 124 -14.71 -9.82 6.44
N LEU A 125 -14.28 -9.13 5.40
CA LEU A 125 -15.10 -8.07 4.79
C LEU A 125 -16.43 -8.65 4.31
N ASP A 126 -17.51 -7.97 4.64
CA ASP A 126 -18.82 -8.22 4.06
C ASP A 126 -18.85 -7.82 2.56
N GLU A 127 -19.94 -8.10 1.86
CA GLU A 127 -20.05 -7.80 0.43
C GLU A 127 -19.97 -6.29 0.13
N LYS A 128 -20.44 -5.45 1.05
CA LYS A 128 -20.33 -3.98 0.92
C LYS A 128 -18.88 -3.55 1.04
N GLY A 129 -18.16 -4.03 2.06
CA GLY A 129 -16.74 -3.73 2.26
C GLY A 129 -15.86 -4.24 1.12
N LYS A 130 -16.12 -5.45 0.62
CA LYS A 130 -15.44 -5.98 -0.57
C LYS A 130 -15.68 -5.11 -1.80
N SER A 131 -16.91 -4.65 -2.00
CA SER A 131 -17.26 -3.76 -3.13
C SER A 131 -16.57 -2.41 -3.01
N GLU A 132 -16.53 -1.82 -1.82
CA GLU A 132 -15.84 -0.56 -1.54
C GLU A 132 -14.34 -0.69 -1.85
N LEU A 133 -13.67 -1.69 -1.29
CA LEU A 133 -12.25 -1.94 -1.52
C LEU A 133 -11.95 -2.25 -3.00
N LYS A 134 -12.81 -3.04 -3.66
CA LYS A 134 -12.68 -3.32 -5.10
C LYS A 134 -12.71 -2.05 -5.93
N ASN A 135 -13.59 -1.11 -5.61
CA ASN A 135 -13.68 0.16 -6.32
C ASN A 135 -12.39 0.98 -6.17
N GLU A 136 -11.74 0.98 -4.99
CA GLU A 136 -10.45 1.63 -4.82
C GLU A 136 -9.36 0.98 -5.68
N TYR A 137 -9.30 -0.33 -5.70
CA TYR A 137 -8.33 -1.05 -6.56
C TYR A 137 -8.59 -0.84 -8.05
N LYS A 138 -9.85 -0.81 -8.48
CA LYS A 138 -10.20 -0.49 -9.88
C LYS A 138 -9.72 0.89 -10.29
N LYS A 139 -9.91 1.92 -9.46
CA LYS A 139 -9.39 3.27 -9.73
C LYS A 139 -7.88 3.28 -9.95
N ILE A 140 -7.13 2.51 -9.13
CA ILE A 140 -5.68 2.39 -9.30
C ILE A 140 -5.33 1.71 -10.61
N ILE A 141 -5.98 0.59 -10.94
CA ILE A 141 -5.76 -0.17 -12.16
C ILE A 141 -6.08 0.69 -13.39
N GLU A 142 -7.22 1.36 -13.38
CA GLU A 142 -7.66 2.24 -14.46
C GLU A 142 -6.69 3.39 -14.69
N SER A 143 -6.19 4.02 -13.63
CA SER A 143 -5.21 5.11 -13.75
C SER A 143 -3.87 4.69 -14.36
N VAL A 144 -3.49 3.41 -14.21
CA VAL A 144 -2.32 2.84 -14.90
C VAL A 144 -2.65 2.57 -16.37
N ASN A 145 -3.85 2.03 -16.65
CA ASN A 145 -4.28 1.60 -17.98
C ASN A 145 -4.78 2.74 -18.87
N GLU A 146 -5.14 3.90 -18.29
CA GLU A 146 -5.54 5.06 -19.10
C GLU A 146 -4.48 5.35 -20.17
N LYS A 147 -4.87 5.26 -21.44
CA LYS A 147 -4.02 5.75 -22.52
C LYS A 147 -3.79 7.23 -22.28
N ASN A 148 -2.53 7.68 -22.31
CA ASN A 148 -2.22 9.10 -22.27
C ASN A 148 -3.00 9.78 -23.39
N ASN A 149 -4.14 10.39 -23.08
CA ASN A 149 -4.80 11.37 -23.93
C ASN A 149 -3.97 12.66 -23.87
N VAL A 150 -2.71 12.56 -24.32
CA VAL A 150 -1.91 13.72 -24.69
C VAL A 150 -2.39 14.13 -26.07
N CYS A 151 -2.97 15.26 -26.13
CA CYS A 151 -3.48 16.07 -27.22
C CYS A 151 -4.99 16.13 -27.24
N LYS A 152 -5.55 17.04 -26.45
CA LYS A 152 -6.65 17.87 -26.86
C LYS A 152 -6.22 19.32 -26.66
N ASP A 153 -5.37 19.77 -27.55
CA ASP A 153 -5.32 21.21 -27.82
C ASP A 153 -6.68 21.61 -28.40
N LYS A 154 -7.13 22.80 -28.01
CA LYS A 154 -8.46 23.30 -28.38
C LYS A 154 -8.71 23.45 -29.88
N ASP A 155 -7.71 23.12 -30.68
CA ASP A 155 -7.71 23.33 -32.13
C ASP A 155 -7.63 22.04 -32.98
N GLY A 156 -7.66 20.86 -32.36
CA GLY A 156 -7.88 19.59 -33.09
C GLY A 156 -6.76 19.13 -34.04
N THR A 157 -5.56 19.68 -33.92
CA THR A 157 -4.39 19.28 -34.70
C THR A 157 -3.34 18.60 -33.81
N CYS A 158 -3.15 17.30 -34.02
CA CYS A 158 -1.96 16.53 -33.68
C CYS A 158 -1.27 16.14 -34.96
#